data_fcf6f68590cbc5096e0f3d5bb0dfc06b
#
_entry.id   fcf6f68590cbc5096e0f3d5bb0dfc06b
#
_cell.length_a   1.000
_cell.length_b   1.000
_cell.length_c   1.000
_cell.angle_alpha   90.00
_cell.angle_beta   90.00
_cell.angle_gamma   90.00
#
_symmetry.space_group_name_H-M   'P 1'
#
loop_
_entity.id
_entity.type
_entity.pdbx_description
1 polymer ?
#
loop_
_entity_poly.entity_id
_entity_poly.type
_entity_poly.pdbx_seq_one_letter_code
_entity_poly.pdbx_strand_id
1 'polypeptide(L)'
;LGNTEPSELEAKKKKYDEEFKLGLFGTLGFLLTVVIPLALIDEDWFKPYIHLSFFSGIAWLLVYIAAFFERNSYISELWKYNSVKFAISLAFSLLVYSSNYTASATINAVFGVDASAFPYAQVALTFLNTVLTLEVVLRVVFLVSFVMLSLSAWAYRGENKYGWLAFLLGVGYLASALTGWVFTNRYFDSEQHMKLKAYAVAHKVDFSTKHFCSNLGENKSVIFLGPQMTTVLVDNAIQLNPSIYETLKLKQEPQSIITVPSSFSIVRCIVE
;
A
#
# COMPACT_ATOMS: atom_id res chain seq x y z
N LEU A 1 -1.51 19.49 50.77
CA LEU A 1 -0.25 19.14 50.07
C LEU A 1 -0.03 17.66 50.28
N GLY A 2 -0.54 16.81 49.36
CA GLY A 2 -0.44 15.37 49.48
C GLY A 2 0.99 14.90 49.15
N ASN A 3 1.61 14.20 50.09
CA ASN A 3 2.85 13.46 49.91
C ASN A 3 2.57 12.31 48.92
N THR A 4 2.80 12.55 47.65
CA THR A 4 2.88 11.43 46.66
C THR A 4 4.14 10.65 47.03
N GLU A 5 3.97 9.35 47.33
CA GLU A 5 5.08 8.45 47.64
C GLU A 5 6.09 8.43 46.49
N PRO A 6 7.39 8.42 46.79
CA PRO A 6 8.47 8.41 45.76
C PRO A 6 8.30 7.32 44.68
N SER A 7 7.72 6.19 45.09
CA SER A 7 7.40 5.06 44.20
C SER A 7 6.36 5.39 43.09
N GLU A 8 5.34 6.21 43.42
CA GLU A 8 4.34 6.64 42.44
C GLU A 8 4.91 7.61 41.39
N LEU A 9 5.83 8.46 41.83
CA LEU A 9 6.46 9.48 41.00
C LEU A 9 7.39 8.81 39.96
N GLU A 10 8.14 7.79 40.38
CA GLU A 10 9.00 6.98 39.52
C GLU A 10 8.20 6.16 38.54
N ALA A 11 7.10 5.56 38.96
CA ALA A 11 6.21 4.80 38.07
C ALA A 11 5.59 5.68 36.98
N LYS A 12 5.15 6.89 37.34
CA LYS A 12 4.62 7.89 36.39
C LYS A 12 5.69 8.35 35.39
N LYS A 13 6.92 8.60 35.86
CA LYS A 13 8.05 9.00 35.02
C LYS A 13 8.41 7.89 34.03
N LYS A 14 8.50 6.64 34.48
CA LYS A 14 8.77 5.48 33.61
C LYS A 14 7.71 5.32 32.54
N LYS A 15 6.42 5.44 32.90
CA LYS A 15 5.30 5.37 31.95
C LYS A 15 5.40 6.49 30.90
N TYR A 16 5.74 7.71 31.31
CA TYR A 16 5.91 8.84 30.40
C TYR A 16 7.07 8.63 29.41
N ASP A 17 8.22 8.15 29.89
CA ASP A 17 9.38 7.87 29.04
C ASP A 17 9.08 6.80 27.99
N GLU A 18 8.30 5.79 28.35
CA GLU A 18 7.88 4.74 27.42
C GLU A 18 6.86 5.27 26.38
N GLU A 19 5.91 6.13 26.78
CA GLU A 19 4.96 6.76 25.86
C GLU A 19 5.66 7.70 24.88
N PHE A 20 6.63 8.44 25.36
CA PHE A 20 7.46 9.32 24.53
C PHE A 20 8.26 8.51 23.49
N LYS A 21 8.92 7.42 23.90
CA LYS A 21 9.66 6.55 22.97
C LYS A 21 8.73 5.94 21.89
N LEU A 22 7.55 5.49 22.31
CA LEU A 22 6.57 4.94 21.38
C LEU A 22 6.12 6.01 20.36
N GLY A 23 5.81 7.21 20.83
CA GLY A 23 5.46 8.35 19.95
C GLY A 23 6.58 8.68 18.96
N LEU A 24 7.84 8.62 19.42
CA LEU A 24 9.00 8.86 18.57
C LEU A 24 9.11 7.84 17.42
N PHE A 25 8.87 6.55 17.68
CA PHE A 25 8.86 5.52 16.63
C PHE A 25 7.78 5.77 15.59
N GLY A 26 6.55 6.10 16.02
CA GLY A 26 5.46 6.43 15.12
C GLY A 26 5.78 7.66 14.26
N THR A 27 6.31 8.72 14.87
CA THR A 27 6.69 9.94 14.17
C THR A 27 7.82 9.70 13.16
N LEU A 28 8.85 8.97 13.55
CA LEU A 28 9.97 8.61 12.66
C LEU A 28 9.48 7.75 11.47
N GLY A 29 8.64 6.76 11.75
CA GLY A 29 8.05 5.93 10.72
C GLY A 29 7.24 6.75 9.72
N PHE A 30 6.41 7.67 10.20
CA PHE A 30 5.63 8.57 9.35
C PHE A 30 6.51 9.52 8.52
N LEU A 31 7.52 10.13 9.13
CA LEU A 31 8.47 11.00 8.43
C LEU A 31 9.18 10.27 7.29
N LEU A 32 9.68 9.07 7.55
CA LEU A 32 10.41 8.27 6.55
C LEU A 32 9.51 7.72 5.44
N THR A 33 8.25 7.38 5.75
CA THR A 33 7.32 6.79 4.77
C THR A 33 6.67 7.83 3.89
N VAL A 34 6.31 8.98 4.45
CA VAL A 34 5.45 9.97 3.79
C VAL A 34 6.16 11.29 3.55
N VAL A 35 6.65 11.92 4.62
CA VAL A 35 7.12 13.31 4.55
C VAL A 35 8.40 13.43 3.72
N ILE A 36 9.40 12.62 4.01
CA ILE A 36 10.70 12.65 3.31
C ILE A 36 10.55 12.28 1.83
N PRO A 37 9.88 11.15 1.46
CA PRO A 37 9.65 10.85 0.06
C PRO A 37 8.88 11.93 -0.69
N LEU A 38 7.85 12.53 -0.09
CA LEU A 38 7.08 13.60 -0.73
C LEU A 38 7.88 14.90 -0.88
N ALA A 39 8.69 15.26 0.13
CA ALA A 39 9.49 16.49 0.10
C ALA A 39 10.67 16.41 -0.88
N LEU A 40 11.26 15.23 -1.05
CA LEU A 40 12.49 15.03 -1.81
C LEU A 40 12.29 14.26 -3.13
N ILE A 41 11.04 14.06 -3.55
CA ILE A 41 10.70 13.25 -4.73
C ILE A 41 11.29 13.80 -6.04
N ASP A 42 11.44 15.10 -6.12
CA ASP A 42 11.95 15.80 -7.31
C ASP A 42 13.47 15.94 -7.28
N GLU A 43 14.12 15.61 -6.16
CA GLU A 43 15.57 15.70 -5.98
C GLU A 43 16.28 14.48 -6.56
N ASP A 44 17.10 14.66 -7.59
CA ASP A 44 17.77 13.56 -8.31
C ASP A 44 18.67 12.71 -7.42
N TRP A 45 19.35 13.33 -6.43
CA TRP A 45 20.23 12.61 -5.51
C TRP A 45 19.46 11.68 -4.56
N PHE A 46 18.17 11.96 -4.29
CA PHE A 46 17.34 11.19 -3.36
C PHE A 46 16.60 10.04 -4.06
N LYS A 47 16.34 10.13 -5.36
CA LYS A 47 15.60 9.11 -6.13
C LYS A 47 16.05 7.67 -5.88
N PRO A 48 17.36 7.33 -5.83
CA PRO A 48 17.79 5.96 -5.54
C PRO A 48 17.48 5.51 -4.10
N TYR A 49 17.31 6.45 -3.16
CA TYR A 49 17.07 6.16 -1.74
C TYR A 49 15.58 6.16 -1.35
N ILE A 50 14.68 6.53 -2.26
CA ILE A 50 13.23 6.57 -2.00
C ILE A 50 12.72 5.22 -1.48
N HIS A 51 13.13 4.12 -2.09
CA HIS A 51 12.72 2.78 -1.67
C HIS A 51 13.22 2.46 -0.26
N LEU A 52 14.47 2.78 0.03
CA LEU A 52 15.05 2.54 1.36
C LEU A 52 14.33 3.35 2.43
N SER A 53 14.06 4.64 2.17
CA SER A 53 13.28 5.50 3.08
C SER A 53 11.89 4.93 3.32
N PHE A 54 11.18 4.55 2.25
CA PHE A 54 9.82 4.01 2.32
C PHE A 54 9.76 2.70 3.11
N PHE A 55 10.60 1.71 2.79
CA PHE A 55 10.59 0.42 3.50
C PHE A 55 11.05 0.55 4.95
N SER A 56 12.05 1.39 5.24
CA SER A 56 12.46 1.64 6.62
C SER A 56 11.36 2.33 7.41
N GLY A 57 10.65 3.28 6.81
CA GLY A 57 9.51 3.94 7.44
C GLY A 57 8.36 2.98 7.73
N ILE A 58 8.04 2.07 6.79
CA ILE A 58 7.06 1.00 7.03
C ILE A 58 7.50 0.10 8.20
N ALA A 59 8.77 -0.30 8.25
CA ALA A 59 9.28 -1.13 9.35
C ALA A 59 9.09 -0.44 10.71
N TRP A 60 9.40 0.87 10.82
CA TRP A 60 9.18 1.65 12.03
C TRP A 60 7.70 1.79 12.39
N LEU A 61 6.82 1.99 11.41
CA LEU A 61 5.38 2.02 11.63
C LEU A 61 4.84 0.68 12.13
N LEU A 62 5.32 -0.44 11.61
CA LEU A 62 4.95 -1.77 12.06
C LEU A 62 5.38 -2.02 13.51
N VAL A 63 6.60 -1.61 13.88
CA VAL A 63 7.07 -1.67 15.28
C VAL A 63 6.20 -0.80 16.19
N TYR A 64 5.87 0.41 15.76
CA TYR A 64 4.96 1.29 16.50
C TYR A 64 3.58 0.66 16.70
N ILE A 65 2.98 0.13 15.62
CA ILE A 65 1.67 -0.52 15.66
C ILE A 65 1.69 -1.72 16.60
N ALA A 66 2.71 -2.60 16.48
CA ALA A 66 2.85 -3.77 17.35
C ALA A 66 2.94 -3.37 18.83
N ALA A 67 3.81 -2.42 19.15
CA ALA A 67 3.97 -1.92 20.51
C ALA A 67 2.70 -1.20 21.04
N PHE A 68 1.98 -0.50 20.18
CA PHE A 68 0.68 0.10 20.52
C PHE A 68 -0.36 -0.95 20.85
N PHE A 69 -0.46 -2.02 20.04
CA PHE A 69 -1.37 -3.14 20.30
C PHE A 69 -1.05 -3.87 21.61
N GLU A 70 0.21 -4.17 21.88
CA GLU A 70 0.65 -4.83 23.11
C GLU A 70 0.34 -3.99 24.36
N ARG A 71 0.42 -2.68 24.24
CA ARG A 71 0.26 -1.77 25.37
C ARG A 71 -1.18 -1.38 25.65
N ASN A 72 -2.05 -1.45 24.65
CA ASN A 72 -3.45 -1.09 24.80
C ASN A 72 -4.23 -2.21 25.52
N SER A 73 -4.64 -1.95 26.77
CA SER A 73 -5.36 -2.92 27.61
C SER A 73 -6.65 -3.42 26.97
N TYR A 74 -7.41 -2.56 26.32
CA TYR A 74 -8.67 -2.94 25.63
C TYR A 74 -8.42 -3.88 24.46
N ILE A 75 -7.41 -3.57 23.64
CA ILE A 75 -7.04 -4.41 22.49
C ILE A 75 -6.48 -5.73 23.00
N SER A 76 -5.61 -5.71 24.02
CA SER A 76 -5.06 -6.90 24.64
C SER A 76 -6.15 -7.79 25.23
N GLU A 77 -7.19 -7.23 25.85
CA GLU A 77 -8.34 -8.00 26.33
C GLU A 77 -9.17 -8.60 25.19
N LEU A 78 -9.48 -7.82 24.15
CA LEU A 78 -10.17 -8.32 22.96
C LEU A 78 -9.41 -9.44 22.29
N TRP A 79 -8.07 -9.34 22.25
CA TRP A 79 -7.20 -10.35 21.63
C TRP A 79 -7.15 -11.68 22.39
N LYS A 80 -7.60 -11.74 23.64
CA LYS A 80 -7.76 -12.99 24.41
C LYS A 80 -8.88 -13.87 23.84
N TYR A 81 -9.89 -13.30 23.19
CA TYR A 81 -11.02 -14.05 22.67
C TYR A 81 -10.69 -14.67 21.29
N ASN A 82 -10.80 -15.97 21.18
CA ASN A 82 -10.59 -16.69 19.93
C ASN A 82 -11.59 -16.29 18.84
N SER A 83 -12.82 -15.94 19.23
CA SER A 83 -13.85 -15.42 18.31
C SER A 83 -13.44 -14.12 17.62
N VAL A 84 -12.75 -13.23 18.34
CA VAL A 84 -12.24 -11.96 17.77
C VAL A 84 -11.12 -12.25 16.75
N LYS A 85 -10.18 -13.13 17.12
CA LYS A 85 -9.11 -13.56 16.19
C LYS A 85 -9.68 -14.19 14.93
N PHE A 86 -10.66 -15.08 15.09
CA PHE A 86 -11.35 -15.70 13.97
C PHE A 86 -12.06 -14.69 13.08
N ALA A 87 -12.80 -13.75 13.66
CA ALA A 87 -13.53 -12.71 12.92
C ALA A 87 -12.56 -11.82 12.12
N ILE A 88 -11.44 -11.39 12.72
CA ILE A 88 -10.41 -10.58 12.05
C ILE A 88 -9.76 -11.38 10.91
N SER A 89 -9.41 -12.64 11.15
CA SER A 89 -8.83 -13.51 10.13
C SER A 89 -9.78 -13.73 8.95
N LEU A 90 -11.07 -13.94 9.23
CA LEU A 90 -12.10 -14.09 8.22
C LEU A 90 -12.26 -12.80 7.41
N ALA A 91 -12.35 -11.65 8.08
CA ALA A 91 -12.46 -10.35 7.41
C ALA A 91 -11.25 -10.07 6.50
N PHE A 92 -10.04 -10.36 6.97
CA PHE A 92 -8.83 -10.20 6.18
C PHE A 92 -8.81 -11.17 4.98
N SER A 93 -9.21 -12.41 5.17
CA SER A 93 -9.30 -13.39 4.07
C SER A 93 -10.30 -12.96 3.00
N LEU A 94 -11.47 -12.44 3.39
CA LEU A 94 -12.47 -11.89 2.48
C LEU A 94 -11.94 -10.66 1.73
N LEU A 95 -11.20 -9.79 2.40
CA LEU A 95 -10.55 -8.63 1.80
C LEU A 95 -9.57 -9.05 0.70
N VAL A 96 -8.66 -10.01 1.01
CA VAL A 96 -7.68 -10.51 0.04
C VAL A 96 -8.37 -11.22 -1.12
N TYR A 97 -9.39 -12.03 -0.84
CA TYR A 97 -10.18 -12.71 -1.89
C TYR A 97 -10.86 -11.71 -2.83
N SER A 98 -11.53 -10.70 -2.29
CA SER A 98 -12.15 -9.63 -3.07
C SER A 98 -11.13 -8.86 -3.92
N SER A 99 -9.97 -8.56 -3.34
CA SER A 99 -8.87 -7.89 -4.04
C SER A 99 -8.30 -8.73 -5.18
N ASN A 100 -8.18 -10.05 -4.97
CA ASN A 100 -7.73 -11.00 -6.00
C ASN A 100 -8.74 -11.10 -7.15
N TYR A 101 -10.04 -11.14 -6.83
CA TYR A 101 -11.10 -11.10 -7.84
C TYR A 101 -11.00 -9.84 -8.71
N THR A 102 -10.85 -8.68 -8.10
CA THR A 102 -10.71 -7.40 -8.81
C THR A 102 -9.43 -7.37 -9.67
N ALA A 103 -8.32 -7.90 -9.15
CA ALA A 103 -7.06 -8.01 -9.90
C ALA A 103 -7.23 -8.89 -11.13
N SER A 104 -7.84 -10.07 -10.98
CA SER A 104 -8.11 -10.99 -12.07
C SER A 104 -9.03 -10.37 -13.13
N ALA A 105 -10.10 -9.71 -12.71
CA ALA A 105 -11.02 -9.01 -13.62
C ALA A 105 -10.30 -7.89 -14.41
N THR A 106 -9.39 -7.16 -13.76
CA THR A 106 -8.59 -6.11 -14.40
C THR A 106 -7.64 -6.69 -15.45
N ILE A 107 -6.94 -7.79 -15.14
CA ILE A 107 -6.06 -8.49 -16.08
C ILE A 107 -6.85 -9.02 -17.28
N ASN A 108 -7.97 -9.68 -17.03
CA ASN A 108 -8.83 -10.20 -18.10
C ASN A 108 -9.34 -9.07 -19.01
N ALA A 109 -9.69 -7.92 -18.44
CA ALA A 109 -10.14 -6.76 -19.19
C ALA A 109 -9.02 -6.10 -20.03
N VAL A 110 -7.76 -6.21 -19.61
CA VAL A 110 -6.60 -5.67 -20.34
C VAL A 110 -6.16 -6.61 -21.45
N PHE A 111 -5.99 -7.91 -21.14
CA PHE A 111 -5.32 -8.85 -22.04
C PHE A 111 -6.28 -9.75 -22.82
N GLY A 112 -7.55 -9.82 -22.43
CA GLY A 112 -8.55 -10.68 -23.09
C GLY A 112 -8.32 -12.18 -22.88
N VAL A 113 -7.49 -12.57 -21.91
CA VAL A 113 -7.18 -13.96 -21.56
C VAL A 113 -7.28 -14.18 -20.07
N ASP A 114 -7.26 -15.45 -19.64
CA ASP A 114 -7.36 -15.80 -18.23
C ASP A 114 -6.20 -15.22 -17.41
N ALA A 115 -6.52 -14.65 -16.23
CA ALA A 115 -5.53 -14.02 -15.34
C ALA A 115 -4.48 -15.01 -14.82
N SER A 116 -4.76 -16.32 -14.83
CA SER A 116 -3.80 -17.35 -14.42
C SER A 116 -2.54 -17.39 -15.29
N ALA A 117 -2.58 -16.82 -16.49
CA ALA A 117 -1.40 -16.62 -17.33
C ALA A 117 -0.43 -15.56 -16.80
N PHE A 118 -0.88 -14.72 -15.86
CA PHE A 118 -0.13 -13.57 -15.30
C PHE A 118 0.04 -13.69 -13.79
N PRO A 119 0.72 -14.73 -13.29
CA PRO A 119 0.75 -15.00 -11.85
C PRO A 119 1.41 -13.87 -11.03
N TYR A 120 2.47 -13.27 -11.54
CA TYR A 120 3.18 -12.20 -10.82
C TYR A 120 2.40 -10.89 -10.86
N ALA A 121 1.84 -10.51 -12.01
CA ALA A 121 0.98 -9.32 -12.09
C ALA A 121 -0.29 -9.49 -11.26
N GLN A 122 -0.90 -10.68 -11.23
CA GLN A 122 -2.06 -10.96 -10.40
C GLN A 122 -1.76 -10.77 -8.92
N VAL A 123 -0.64 -11.30 -8.42
CA VAL A 123 -0.21 -11.12 -7.02
C VAL A 123 0.04 -9.64 -6.71
N ALA A 124 0.77 -8.95 -7.59
CA ALA A 124 1.09 -7.52 -7.40
C ALA A 124 -0.18 -6.64 -7.37
N LEU A 125 -1.12 -6.88 -8.30
CA LEU A 125 -2.40 -6.16 -8.34
C LEU A 125 -3.31 -6.52 -7.16
N THR A 126 -3.32 -7.78 -6.72
CA THR A 126 -4.04 -8.21 -5.51
C THR A 126 -3.52 -7.45 -4.29
N PHE A 127 -2.20 -7.37 -4.12
CA PHE A 127 -1.59 -6.60 -3.04
C PHE A 127 -1.98 -5.12 -3.13
N LEU A 128 -1.88 -4.52 -4.31
CA LEU A 128 -2.25 -3.12 -4.53
C LEU A 128 -3.72 -2.87 -4.19
N ASN A 129 -4.65 -3.68 -4.69
CA ASN A 129 -6.07 -3.56 -4.39
C ASN A 129 -6.37 -3.76 -2.89
N THR A 130 -5.66 -4.68 -2.23
CA THR A 130 -5.79 -4.90 -0.78
C THR A 130 -5.39 -3.63 -0.01
N VAL A 131 -4.26 -3.03 -0.37
CA VAL A 131 -3.79 -1.78 0.26
C VAL A 131 -4.76 -0.63 0.01
N LEU A 132 -5.29 -0.50 -1.20
CA LEU A 132 -6.27 0.55 -1.55
C LEU A 132 -7.58 0.38 -0.77
N THR A 133 -8.09 -0.84 -0.64
CA THR A 133 -9.29 -1.12 0.14
C THR A 133 -9.06 -0.87 1.62
N LEU A 134 -7.91 -1.28 2.15
CA LEU A 134 -7.52 -1.03 3.54
C LEU A 134 -7.39 0.47 3.83
N GLU A 135 -6.88 1.24 2.89
CA GLU A 135 -6.74 2.69 2.99
C GLU A 135 -8.09 3.38 3.20
N VAL A 136 -9.15 2.94 2.51
CA VAL A 136 -10.51 3.47 2.70
C VAL A 136 -10.99 3.21 4.14
N VAL A 137 -10.75 2.00 4.67
CA VAL A 137 -11.10 1.67 6.07
C VAL A 137 -10.31 2.53 7.04
N LEU A 138 -9.01 2.69 6.81
CA LEU A 138 -8.16 3.53 7.66
C LEU A 138 -8.60 5.00 7.66
N ARG A 139 -9.06 5.55 6.54
CA ARG A 139 -9.62 6.92 6.48
C ARG A 139 -10.79 7.08 7.44
N VAL A 140 -11.71 6.14 7.45
CA VAL A 140 -12.87 6.20 8.36
C VAL A 140 -12.40 6.15 9.82
N VAL A 141 -11.48 5.25 10.14
CA VAL A 141 -10.90 5.15 11.49
C VAL A 141 -10.20 6.45 11.89
N PHE A 142 -9.43 7.07 11.00
CA PHE A 142 -8.76 8.35 11.27
C PHE A 142 -9.75 9.50 11.49
N LEU A 143 -10.82 9.58 10.69
CA LEU A 143 -11.85 10.60 10.88
C LEU A 143 -12.55 10.44 12.24
N VAL A 144 -12.95 9.23 12.61
CA VAL A 144 -13.58 8.94 13.90
C VAL A 144 -12.60 9.27 15.03
N SER A 145 -11.35 8.86 14.93
CA SER A 145 -10.32 9.15 15.95
C SER A 145 -10.08 10.64 16.10
N PHE A 146 -10.05 11.40 15.01
CA PHE A 146 -9.94 12.86 15.04
C PHE A 146 -11.10 13.51 15.78
N VAL A 147 -12.34 13.10 15.49
CA VAL A 147 -13.53 13.62 16.18
C VAL A 147 -13.45 13.31 17.68
N MET A 148 -13.12 12.08 18.04
CA MET A 148 -13.02 11.66 19.45
C MET A 148 -11.91 12.42 20.20
N LEU A 149 -10.74 12.61 19.58
CA LEU A 149 -9.64 13.37 20.15
C LEU A 149 -9.99 14.86 20.31
N SER A 150 -10.68 15.43 19.31
CA SER A 150 -11.12 16.84 19.37
C SER A 150 -12.15 17.07 20.47
N LEU A 151 -13.10 16.17 20.62
CA LEU A 151 -14.10 16.21 21.72
C LEU A 151 -13.43 16.06 23.08
N SER A 152 -12.47 15.14 23.20
CA SER A 152 -11.69 14.96 24.44
C SER A 152 -10.88 16.21 24.78
N ALA A 153 -10.20 16.80 23.81
CA ALA A 153 -9.45 18.04 24.00
C ALA A 153 -10.34 19.20 24.41
N TRP A 154 -11.55 19.29 23.84
CA TRP A 154 -12.55 20.31 24.23
C TRP A 154 -13.08 20.10 25.64
N ALA A 155 -13.42 18.87 26.03
CA ALA A 155 -13.91 18.52 27.34
C ALA A 155 -12.90 18.79 28.46
N TYR A 156 -11.59 18.60 28.19
CA TYR A 156 -10.51 18.79 29.17
C TYR A 156 -9.79 20.13 29.06
N ARG A 157 -10.38 21.11 28.40
CA ARG A 157 -9.73 22.42 28.09
C ARG A 157 -9.25 23.23 29.30
N GLY A 158 -9.67 22.90 30.53
CA GLY A 158 -9.30 23.62 31.73
C GLY A 158 -8.29 22.95 32.66
N GLU A 159 -8.10 21.63 32.55
CA GLU A 159 -7.41 20.86 33.60
C GLU A 159 -6.15 20.11 33.16
N ASN A 160 -5.89 19.98 31.87
CA ASN A 160 -4.86 19.05 31.42
C ASN A 160 -3.89 19.64 30.37
N LYS A 161 -2.61 19.73 30.76
CA LYS A 161 -1.50 20.09 29.85
C LYS A 161 -1.39 19.18 28.61
N TYR A 162 -2.03 18.01 28.64
CA TYR A 162 -1.98 16.99 27.58
C TYR A 162 -3.08 17.15 26.51
N GLY A 163 -4.11 18.00 26.75
CA GLY A 163 -5.16 18.26 25.75
C GLY A 163 -4.60 18.83 24.44
N TRP A 164 -3.58 19.68 24.54
CA TRP A 164 -2.89 20.22 23.37
C TRP A 164 -2.14 19.14 22.56
N LEU A 165 -1.48 18.20 23.22
CA LEU A 165 -0.78 17.10 22.56
C LEU A 165 -1.76 16.16 21.84
N ALA A 166 -2.87 15.83 22.46
CA ALA A 166 -3.93 15.02 21.83
C ALA A 166 -4.53 15.74 20.62
N PHE A 167 -4.72 17.06 20.68
CA PHE A 167 -5.16 17.85 19.54
C PHE A 167 -4.15 17.83 18.38
N LEU A 168 -2.85 18.03 18.67
CA LEU A 168 -1.79 17.97 17.65
C LEU A 168 -1.71 16.60 16.99
N LEU A 169 -1.83 15.50 17.75
CA LEU A 169 -1.89 14.15 17.21
C LEU A 169 -3.10 13.97 16.31
N GLY A 170 -4.28 14.47 16.74
CA GLY A 170 -5.49 14.44 15.91
C GLY A 170 -5.33 15.17 14.58
N VAL A 171 -4.73 16.36 14.60
CA VAL A 171 -4.41 17.13 13.38
C VAL A 171 -3.43 16.36 12.48
N GLY A 172 -2.40 15.72 13.06
CA GLY A 172 -1.46 14.88 12.32
C GLY A 172 -2.15 13.70 11.62
N TYR A 173 -3.06 13.00 12.31
CA TYR A 173 -3.85 11.93 11.73
C TYR A 173 -4.76 12.42 10.59
N LEU A 174 -5.44 13.56 10.78
CA LEU A 174 -6.28 14.14 9.75
C LEU A 174 -5.47 14.53 8.51
N ALA A 175 -4.33 15.17 8.70
CA ALA A 175 -3.43 15.53 7.60
C ALA A 175 -2.95 14.29 6.84
N SER A 176 -2.60 13.20 7.54
CA SER A 176 -2.19 11.92 6.93
C SER A 176 -3.33 11.29 6.12
N ALA A 177 -4.54 11.29 6.65
CA ALA A 177 -5.72 10.77 5.96
C ALA A 177 -6.03 11.56 4.69
N LEU A 178 -5.95 12.90 4.75
CA LEU A 178 -6.17 13.78 3.59
C LEU A 178 -5.08 13.58 2.53
N THR A 179 -3.82 13.47 2.94
CA THR A 179 -2.70 13.21 2.02
C THR A 179 -2.86 11.86 1.32
N GLY A 180 -3.20 10.81 2.07
CA GLY A 180 -3.50 9.49 1.52
C GLY A 180 -4.65 9.55 0.51
N TRP A 181 -5.73 10.25 0.85
CA TRP A 181 -6.88 10.42 -0.04
C TRP A 181 -6.52 11.14 -1.34
N VAL A 182 -5.81 12.27 -1.26
CA VAL A 182 -5.35 13.02 -2.46
C VAL A 182 -4.47 12.13 -3.33
N PHE A 183 -3.53 11.38 -2.72
CA PHE A 183 -2.67 10.46 -3.44
C PHE A 183 -3.45 9.35 -4.14
N THR A 184 -4.38 8.71 -3.42
CA THR A 184 -5.18 7.61 -3.98
C THR A 184 -6.04 8.09 -5.13
N ASN A 185 -6.79 9.19 -4.95
CA ASN A 185 -7.62 9.74 -6.01
C ASN A 185 -6.79 10.16 -7.22
N ARG A 186 -5.61 10.73 -6.99
CA ARG A 186 -4.79 11.22 -8.10
C ARG A 186 -4.21 10.09 -8.96
N TYR A 187 -3.90 8.93 -8.38
CA TYR A 187 -3.14 7.87 -9.08
C TYR A 187 -3.90 6.57 -9.29
N PHE A 188 -4.99 6.33 -8.57
CA PHE A 188 -5.67 5.03 -8.54
C PHE A 188 -7.17 5.07 -8.72
N ASP A 189 -7.79 6.25 -8.73
CA ASP A 189 -9.26 6.41 -8.68
C ASP A 189 -9.98 6.00 -9.96
N SER A 190 -9.30 5.75 -11.07
CA SER A 190 -9.94 5.35 -12.31
C SER A 190 -9.60 3.91 -12.72
N GLU A 191 -10.59 3.22 -13.27
CA GLU A 191 -10.41 1.89 -13.88
C GLU A 191 -9.31 1.91 -14.95
N GLN A 192 -9.21 3.03 -15.68
CA GLN A 192 -8.20 3.22 -16.71
C GLN A 192 -6.78 3.28 -16.12
N HIS A 193 -6.60 3.96 -14.97
CA HIS A 193 -5.32 3.97 -14.27
C HIS A 193 -4.90 2.57 -13.82
N MET A 194 -5.85 1.77 -13.33
CA MET A 194 -5.59 0.40 -12.91
C MET A 194 -5.25 -0.50 -14.10
N LYS A 195 -5.93 -0.36 -15.24
CA LYS A 195 -5.61 -1.10 -16.47
C LYS A 195 -4.20 -0.78 -16.98
N LEU A 196 -3.80 0.50 -16.94
CA LEU A 196 -2.46 0.92 -17.33
C LEU A 196 -1.38 0.33 -16.42
N LYS A 197 -1.62 0.32 -15.10
CA LYS A 197 -0.71 -0.32 -14.14
C LYS A 197 -0.65 -1.83 -14.30
N ALA A 198 -1.79 -2.48 -14.54
CA ALA A 198 -1.86 -3.91 -14.81
C ALA A 198 -1.00 -4.29 -16.03
N TYR A 199 -1.14 -3.53 -17.11
CA TYR A 199 -0.34 -3.73 -18.31
C TYR A 199 1.16 -3.52 -18.03
N ALA A 200 1.54 -2.41 -17.39
CA ALA A 200 2.94 -2.10 -17.09
C ALA A 200 3.60 -3.13 -16.17
N VAL A 201 2.87 -3.60 -15.14
CA VAL A 201 3.38 -4.64 -14.24
C VAL A 201 3.54 -5.97 -14.99
N ALA A 202 2.51 -6.41 -15.71
CA ALA A 202 2.56 -7.66 -16.45
C ALA A 202 3.70 -7.67 -17.48
N HIS A 203 3.85 -6.57 -18.23
CA HIS A 203 4.93 -6.44 -19.21
C HIS A 203 6.33 -6.54 -18.58
N LYS A 204 6.46 -6.11 -17.33
CA LYS A 204 7.74 -6.14 -16.61
C LYS A 204 8.08 -7.49 -16.00
N VAL A 205 7.07 -8.24 -15.52
CA VAL A 205 7.31 -9.42 -14.67
C VAL A 205 6.82 -10.73 -15.27
N ASP A 206 5.83 -10.70 -16.16
CA ASP A 206 5.24 -11.90 -16.76
C ASP A 206 5.63 -12.08 -18.25
N PHE A 207 5.73 -10.98 -19.00
CA PHE A 207 6.20 -11.05 -20.39
C PHE A 207 7.70 -11.32 -20.47
N SER A 208 8.11 -12.14 -21.45
CA SER A 208 9.50 -12.41 -21.73
C SER A 208 9.84 -12.12 -23.19
N THR A 209 10.96 -11.47 -23.41
CA THR A 209 11.58 -11.32 -24.74
C THR A 209 12.43 -12.52 -25.13
N LYS A 210 12.77 -13.38 -24.15
CA LYS A 210 13.55 -14.60 -24.37
C LYS A 210 12.59 -15.78 -24.50
N HIS A 211 12.26 -16.17 -25.72
CA HIS A 211 11.37 -17.27 -26.01
C HIS A 211 12.00 -18.19 -27.07
N PHE A 212 11.51 -19.41 -27.14
CA PHE A 212 12.01 -20.46 -28.07
C PHE A 212 11.12 -20.67 -29.31
N CYS A 213 10.16 -19.77 -29.56
CA CYS A 213 9.27 -19.86 -30.72
C CYS A 213 10.00 -19.38 -31.97
N SER A 214 10.27 -20.29 -32.91
CA SER A 214 10.98 -19.98 -34.16
C SER A 214 10.18 -19.10 -35.14
N ASN A 215 8.85 -19.13 -35.02
CA ASN A 215 7.95 -18.33 -35.85
C ASN A 215 7.74 -16.89 -35.35
N LEU A 216 8.37 -16.50 -34.23
CA LEU A 216 8.29 -15.16 -33.68
C LEU A 216 9.66 -14.48 -33.73
N GLY A 217 9.68 -13.18 -34.01
CA GLY A 217 10.93 -12.41 -34.01
C GLY A 217 11.50 -12.25 -32.60
N GLU A 218 12.82 -12.23 -32.47
CA GLU A 218 13.58 -12.19 -31.21
C GLU A 218 13.25 -10.99 -30.30
N ASN A 219 12.66 -9.92 -30.83
CA ASN A 219 12.36 -8.69 -30.07
C ASN A 219 10.90 -8.60 -29.61
N LYS A 220 10.11 -9.66 -29.74
CA LYS A 220 8.72 -9.64 -29.30
C LYS A 220 8.61 -10.09 -27.85
N SER A 221 7.78 -9.40 -27.07
CA SER A 221 7.45 -9.83 -25.72
C SER A 221 6.29 -10.81 -25.77
N VAL A 222 6.47 -11.97 -25.16
CA VAL A 222 5.46 -13.04 -25.17
C VAL A 222 5.18 -13.54 -23.77
N ILE A 223 3.96 -14.08 -23.59
CA ILE A 223 3.59 -14.87 -22.44
C ILE A 223 2.94 -16.17 -22.92
N PHE A 224 3.34 -17.30 -22.33
CA PHE A 224 2.80 -18.60 -22.67
C PHE A 224 1.42 -18.81 -22.04
N LEU A 225 0.46 -19.26 -22.83
CA LEU A 225 -0.90 -19.53 -22.41
C LEU A 225 -1.10 -21.03 -22.21
N GLY A 226 -1.60 -21.38 -21.02
CA GLY A 226 -1.91 -22.75 -20.66
C GLY A 226 -0.68 -23.63 -20.37
N PRO A 227 -0.90 -24.83 -19.83
CA PRO A 227 0.15 -25.71 -19.33
C PRO A 227 1.02 -26.33 -20.43
N GLN A 228 0.53 -26.39 -21.67
CA GLN A 228 1.25 -27.00 -22.78
C GLN A 228 2.26 -26.06 -23.45
N MET A 229 2.25 -24.77 -23.11
CA MET A 229 3.15 -23.73 -23.67
C MET A 229 3.20 -23.68 -25.19
N THR A 230 2.14 -24.14 -25.88
CA THR A 230 2.05 -24.17 -27.32
C THR A 230 1.40 -22.92 -27.93
N THR A 231 0.77 -22.12 -27.09
CA THR A 231 0.10 -20.88 -27.48
C THR A 231 0.69 -19.73 -26.70
N VAL A 232 0.92 -18.62 -27.36
CA VAL A 232 1.49 -17.41 -26.74
C VAL A 232 0.62 -16.19 -27.02
N LEU A 233 0.51 -15.33 -26.05
CA LEU A 233 0.04 -13.97 -26.21
C LEU A 233 1.26 -13.11 -26.56
N VAL A 234 1.15 -12.36 -27.64
CA VAL A 234 2.26 -11.54 -28.16
C VAL A 234 1.92 -10.07 -27.99
N ASP A 235 2.81 -9.34 -27.35
CA ASP A 235 2.81 -7.89 -27.37
C ASP A 235 3.81 -7.41 -28.44
N ASN A 236 3.30 -6.68 -29.43
CA ASN A 236 4.10 -6.08 -30.48
C ASN A 236 4.56 -4.67 -30.15
N ALA A 237 4.11 -4.10 -29.05
CA ALA A 237 4.45 -2.75 -28.67
C ALA A 237 5.87 -2.71 -28.07
N ILE A 238 6.69 -1.81 -28.57
CA ILE A 238 7.97 -1.49 -27.92
C ILE A 238 7.64 -0.56 -26.76
N GLN A 239 7.73 -1.10 -25.55
CA GLN A 239 7.44 -0.33 -24.34
C GLN A 239 8.73 0.06 -23.63
N LEU A 240 8.77 1.30 -23.13
CA LEU A 240 9.79 1.69 -22.17
C LEU A 240 9.55 0.89 -20.88
N ASN A 241 10.63 0.44 -20.26
CA ASN A 241 10.55 -0.35 -19.01
C ASN A 241 10.67 0.58 -17.79
N PRO A 242 9.54 1.17 -17.31
CA PRO A 242 9.57 2.11 -16.22
C PRO A 242 10.01 1.44 -14.92
N SER A 243 10.54 2.23 -14.01
CA SER A 243 10.76 1.79 -12.64
C SER A 243 9.43 1.45 -11.94
N ILE A 244 9.49 0.68 -10.84
CA ILE A 244 8.29 0.37 -10.04
C ILE A 244 7.59 1.66 -9.59
N TYR A 245 8.36 2.66 -9.21
CA TYR A 245 7.85 3.96 -8.78
C TYR A 245 7.13 4.71 -9.91
N GLU A 246 7.71 4.74 -11.11
CA GLU A 246 7.07 5.31 -12.30
C GLU A 246 5.80 4.55 -12.66
N THR A 247 5.83 3.21 -12.55
CA THR A 247 4.64 2.36 -12.76
C THR A 247 3.49 2.74 -11.82
N LEU A 248 3.78 2.98 -10.54
CA LEU A 248 2.77 3.40 -9.56
C LEU A 248 2.20 4.80 -9.87
N LYS A 249 3.00 5.68 -10.46
CA LYS A 249 2.59 7.03 -10.88
C LYS A 249 1.91 7.11 -12.24
N LEU A 250 1.86 6.02 -13.01
CA LEU A 250 1.24 6.04 -14.33
C LEU A 250 -0.20 6.51 -14.27
N LYS A 251 -0.51 7.50 -15.10
CA LYS A 251 -1.83 8.05 -15.34
C LYS A 251 -2.11 8.01 -16.83
N GLN A 252 -3.35 7.94 -17.20
CA GLN A 252 -3.76 8.10 -18.58
C GLN A 252 -3.78 9.58 -18.96
N GLU A 253 -2.61 10.13 -19.20
CA GLU A 253 -2.43 11.47 -19.73
C GLU A 253 -1.93 11.39 -21.18
N PRO A 254 -2.10 12.43 -22.01
CA PRO A 254 -1.61 12.45 -23.39
C PRO A 254 -0.09 12.24 -23.54
N GLN A 255 0.65 12.39 -22.44
CA GLN A 255 2.11 12.19 -22.35
C GLN A 255 2.49 10.88 -21.64
N SER A 256 1.56 9.93 -21.52
CA SER A 256 1.85 8.63 -20.89
C SER A 256 2.96 7.92 -21.67
N ILE A 257 4.01 7.53 -20.96
CA ILE A 257 5.17 6.79 -21.48
C ILE A 257 4.75 5.41 -21.99
N ILE A 258 3.63 4.89 -21.46
CA ILE A 258 3.08 3.57 -21.78
C ILE A 258 1.63 3.72 -22.21
N THR A 259 1.28 3.03 -23.29
CA THR A 259 -0.10 2.92 -23.77
C THR A 259 -0.50 1.45 -23.79
N VAL A 260 -1.70 1.15 -23.27
CA VAL A 260 -2.25 -0.20 -23.37
C VAL A 260 -2.67 -0.47 -24.80
N PRO A 261 -2.15 -1.51 -25.47
CA PRO A 261 -2.60 -1.89 -26.80
C PRO A 261 -4.11 -2.19 -26.82
N SER A 262 -4.77 -1.85 -27.90
CA SER A 262 -6.20 -2.12 -28.08
C SER A 262 -6.50 -3.61 -28.27
N SER A 263 -5.51 -4.39 -28.70
CA SER A 263 -5.61 -5.84 -28.88
C SER A 263 -4.24 -6.50 -28.83
N PHE A 264 -4.22 -7.73 -28.35
CA PHE A 264 -3.05 -8.60 -28.34
C PHE A 264 -3.27 -9.75 -29.34
N SER A 265 -2.20 -10.22 -29.98
CA SER A 265 -2.28 -11.36 -30.88
C SER A 265 -1.99 -12.66 -30.13
N ILE A 266 -2.87 -13.67 -30.34
CA ILE A 266 -2.64 -15.01 -29.82
C ILE A 266 -2.13 -15.85 -30.97
N VAL A 267 -0.94 -16.44 -30.82
CA VAL A 267 -0.24 -17.18 -31.87
C VAL A 267 0.21 -18.54 -31.34
N ARG A 268 0.22 -19.55 -32.20
CA ARG A 268 0.81 -20.84 -31.85
C ARG A 268 2.34 -20.73 -31.91
N CYS A 269 3.00 -21.15 -30.84
CA CYS A 269 4.46 -21.24 -30.79
C CYS A 269 4.94 -22.49 -31.53
N ILE A 270 5.84 -22.31 -32.50
CA ILE A 270 6.49 -23.42 -33.23
C ILE A 270 7.90 -23.54 -32.66
N VAL A 271 8.23 -24.72 -32.18
CA VAL A 271 9.57 -25.09 -31.70
C VAL A 271 10.21 -25.95 -32.76
N GLU A 272 11.36 -25.53 -33.27
CA GLU A 272 12.18 -26.33 -34.20
C GLU A 272 13.01 -27.36 -33.43
#